data_c0cc999f9e15244edd93c735c8c6dd50
#
_entry.id   c0cc999f9e15244edd93c735c8c6dd50
#
_cell.length_a   1.000
_cell.length_b   1.000
_cell.length_c   1.000
_cell.angle_alpha   90.00
_cell.angle_beta   90.00
_cell.angle_gamma   90.00
#
_symmetry.space_group_name_H-M   'P 1'
#
loop_
_entity.id
_entity.type
_entity.pdbx_description
1 polymer ?
#
loop_
_entity_poly.entity_id
_entity_poly.type
_entity_poly.pdbx_seq_one_letter_code
_entity_poly.pdbx_strand_id
1 'polypeptide(L)'
;MACFKMSSSTSSVESVEDESCSNECSASFTFDTNNNSRGNNQVNELAEETHMKLSITPTRESFSLSQLERIITIGKGTFGRVELARDKITGAHYALKVLNIRRVVDMRQTQHVHNEKRVLLQLKHPFIVKMYASEKDSNHLYMIMEFVPGGEMFSYLRASRSFSNSMARFYASEIVCALEYIHSLGIVYRDLKPENLMLSKEGHIKMADFGFAKELRDRTYTICGTPDYLAPESLARTGHNKGVDWWALGILIYEMMVGKPPFRGKTTSEIYDAIIEHKLKFPRSFNLAAKDLVKKLLEVDRTQRIGCMKNGTQDVKDHKWFEKVNWDDTLHLRVEPPIVPTLYHPGDTGNFDDYEEDTTGGPLCSQRDRDLFAEW
;
A
#
# COMPACT_ATOMS: atom_id res chain seq x y z
N MET A 1 5.65 -6.44 13.75
CA MET A 1 4.71 -5.37 14.18
C MET A 1 3.68 -5.22 13.11
N ALA A 2 2.42 -5.31 13.44
CA ALA A 2 1.34 -5.60 12.51
C ALA A 2 1.22 -4.60 11.35
N CYS A 3 1.07 -5.11 10.15
CA CYS A 3 0.79 -4.42 8.89
C CYS A 3 -0.38 -3.42 8.97
N PHE A 4 -1.18 -3.53 10.00
CA PHE A 4 -2.30 -2.68 10.30
C PHE A 4 -2.01 -1.64 11.40
N LYS A 5 -0.75 -1.47 11.81
CA LYS A 5 -0.39 -0.31 12.62
C LYS A 5 -0.48 0.93 11.74
N MET A 6 -1.59 1.60 11.83
CA MET A 6 -1.69 2.99 11.39
C MET A 6 -0.62 3.76 12.14
N SER A 7 0.37 4.27 11.41
CA SER A 7 1.53 4.95 11.97
C SER A 7 1.11 6.02 12.98
N SER A 8 1.46 5.83 14.23
CA SER A 8 1.36 6.85 15.28
C SER A 8 2.51 7.85 15.13
N SER A 9 2.57 8.58 14.03
CA SER A 9 3.34 9.80 13.97
C SER A 9 2.40 10.95 14.30
N THR A 10 2.32 11.30 15.56
CA THR A 10 1.78 12.59 16.02
C THR A 10 2.70 13.71 15.54
N SER A 11 2.52 14.14 14.31
CA SER A 11 2.89 15.48 13.91
C SER A 11 1.61 16.30 13.94
N SER A 12 1.52 17.23 14.87
CA SER A 12 0.54 18.30 14.92
C SER A 12 0.44 18.95 13.54
N VAL A 13 -0.66 18.67 12.84
CA VAL A 13 -0.99 19.35 11.59
C VAL A 13 -1.68 20.64 11.98
N GLU A 14 -0.95 21.74 11.96
CA GLU A 14 -1.56 23.08 11.92
C GLU A 14 -2.32 23.20 10.59
N SER A 15 -3.62 23.38 10.71
CA SER A 15 -4.53 23.69 9.62
C SER A 15 -4.28 25.12 9.17
N VAL A 16 -3.75 25.28 7.96
CA VAL A 16 -3.83 26.53 7.22
C VAL A 16 -5.09 26.46 6.37
N GLU A 17 -6.03 27.35 6.65
CA GLU A 17 -7.25 27.58 5.88
C GLU A 17 -6.89 28.07 4.48
N ASP A 18 -7.49 27.46 3.46
CA ASP A 18 -7.41 27.91 2.07
C ASP A 18 -8.24 29.19 1.91
N GLU A 19 -7.58 30.33 1.83
CA GLU A 19 -8.18 31.53 1.30
C GLU A 19 -8.25 31.44 -0.25
N SER A 20 -9.47 31.58 -0.74
CA SER A 20 -9.83 31.66 -2.13
C SER A 20 -9.21 32.88 -2.82
N CYS A 21 -8.43 32.69 -3.85
CA CYS A 21 -8.09 33.74 -4.81
C CYS A 21 -8.62 33.34 -6.20
N SER A 22 -9.72 33.97 -6.56
CA SER A 22 -10.26 34.00 -7.90
C SER A 22 -9.41 34.92 -8.77
N ASN A 23 -8.88 34.39 -9.88
CA ASN A 23 -8.61 35.23 -11.06
C ASN A 23 -8.68 34.39 -12.32
N GLU A 24 -9.62 34.78 -13.13
CA GLU A 24 -9.86 34.31 -14.50
C GLU A 24 -8.66 34.62 -15.40
N CYS A 25 -8.23 33.62 -16.16
CA CYS A 25 -7.58 33.86 -17.45
C CYS A 25 -7.96 32.73 -18.43
N SER A 26 -8.88 33.10 -19.31
CA SER A 26 -9.32 32.28 -20.43
C SER A 26 -8.22 32.20 -21.49
N ALA A 27 -7.72 30.99 -21.73
CA ALA A 27 -7.01 30.66 -22.95
C ALA A 27 -7.52 29.30 -23.47
N SER A 28 -8.29 29.36 -24.52
CA SER A 28 -8.79 28.22 -25.26
C SER A 28 -7.65 27.52 -26.01
N PHE A 29 -7.32 26.28 -25.62
CA PHE A 29 -6.56 25.36 -26.44
C PHE A 29 -7.40 24.12 -26.68
N THR A 30 -7.78 23.92 -27.93
CA THR A 30 -8.38 22.70 -28.43
C THR A 30 -7.33 21.59 -28.43
N PHE A 31 -7.53 20.57 -27.62
CA PHE A 31 -6.75 19.34 -27.71
C PHE A 31 -7.53 18.29 -28.50
N ASP A 32 -6.91 17.81 -29.58
CA ASP A 32 -7.35 16.63 -30.33
C ASP A 32 -7.36 15.39 -29.42
N THR A 33 -8.54 14.89 -29.11
CA THR A 33 -8.76 13.64 -28.39
C THR A 33 -8.85 12.47 -29.39
N ASN A 34 -7.71 12.03 -29.90
CA ASN A 34 -7.63 10.72 -30.58
C ASN A 34 -6.19 10.21 -30.49
N ASN A 35 -5.88 9.39 -29.47
CA ASN A 35 -4.90 8.29 -29.47
C ASN A 35 -4.45 7.81 -28.09
N ASN A 36 -5.36 7.60 -27.11
CA ASN A 36 -4.92 6.96 -25.87
C ASN A 36 -5.88 5.89 -25.29
N SER A 37 -6.85 5.45 -26.08
CA SER A 37 -7.87 4.49 -25.60
C SER A 37 -7.48 3.00 -25.73
N ARG A 38 -6.41 2.67 -26.46
CA ARG A 38 -6.03 1.24 -26.65
C ARG A 38 -5.18 0.65 -25.52
N GLY A 39 -4.38 1.44 -24.81
CA GLY A 39 -3.53 0.95 -23.72
C GLY A 39 -4.29 0.62 -22.43
N ASN A 40 -5.25 1.48 -22.07
CA ASN A 40 -6.02 1.31 -20.83
C ASN A 40 -7.03 0.14 -20.89
N ASN A 41 -7.58 -0.16 -22.07
CA ASN A 41 -8.49 -1.29 -22.20
C ASN A 41 -7.77 -2.64 -22.07
N GLN A 42 -6.55 -2.78 -22.58
CA GLN A 42 -5.79 -4.03 -22.45
C GLN A 42 -5.41 -4.35 -21.00
N VAL A 43 -5.03 -3.35 -20.20
CA VAL A 43 -4.68 -3.58 -18.78
C VAL A 43 -5.92 -3.95 -17.96
N ASN A 44 -7.07 -3.35 -18.25
CA ASN A 44 -8.32 -3.69 -17.58
C ASN A 44 -8.87 -5.06 -18.04
N GLU A 45 -8.81 -5.38 -19.32
CA GLU A 45 -9.21 -6.69 -19.84
C GLU A 45 -8.31 -7.81 -19.30
N LEU A 46 -6.99 -7.61 -19.24
CA LEU A 46 -6.05 -8.57 -18.64
C LEU A 46 -6.29 -8.76 -17.13
N ALA A 47 -6.63 -7.70 -16.39
CA ALA A 47 -7.00 -7.81 -14.99
C ALA A 47 -8.31 -8.59 -14.79
N GLU A 48 -9.30 -8.40 -15.66
CA GLU A 48 -10.58 -9.12 -15.61
C GLU A 48 -10.43 -10.59 -16.03
N GLU A 49 -9.64 -10.92 -17.06
CA GLU A 49 -9.37 -12.30 -17.46
C GLU A 49 -8.57 -13.08 -16.41
N THR A 50 -7.62 -12.42 -15.71
CA THR A 50 -6.84 -13.06 -14.64
C THR A 50 -7.72 -13.38 -13.43
N HIS A 51 -8.68 -12.52 -13.11
CA HIS A 51 -9.66 -12.77 -12.04
C HIS A 51 -10.59 -13.94 -12.33
N MET A 52 -10.94 -14.17 -13.59
CA MET A 52 -11.85 -15.25 -13.97
C MET A 52 -11.23 -16.65 -13.85
N LYS A 53 -9.88 -16.78 -13.85
CA LYS A 53 -9.17 -18.05 -13.73
C LYS A 53 -8.67 -18.39 -12.32
N LEU A 54 -8.62 -17.43 -11.39
CA LEU A 54 -7.93 -17.57 -10.09
C LEU A 54 -8.86 -17.66 -8.87
N SER A 55 -10.16 -17.43 -8.98
CA SER A 55 -11.06 -17.45 -7.81
C SER A 55 -12.21 -18.45 -8.00
N ILE A 56 -11.99 -19.68 -7.57
CA ILE A 56 -13.08 -20.57 -7.14
C ILE A 56 -13.33 -20.30 -5.64
N THR A 57 -13.54 -19.05 -5.26
CA THR A 57 -14.31 -18.70 -4.08
C THR A 57 -15.68 -18.28 -4.57
N PRO A 58 -16.78 -18.85 -4.04
CA PRO A 58 -18.11 -18.43 -4.45
C PRO A 58 -18.22 -16.92 -4.21
N THR A 59 -18.39 -16.16 -5.30
CA THR A 59 -18.65 -14.72 -5.24
C THR A 59 -19.98 -14.54 -4.56
N ARG A 60 -19.96 -14.11 -3.31
CA ARG A 60 -21.14 -13.84 -2.54
C ARG A 60 -21.72 -12.50 -3.01
N GLU A 61 -23.01 -12.47 -3.35
CA GLU A 61 -23.71 -11.26 -3.83
C GLU A 61 -23.89 -10.19 -2.74
N SER A 62 -23.82 -10.55 -1.45
CA SER A 62 -23.87 -9.61 -0.33
C SER A 62 -23.12 -10.12 0.90
N PHE A 63 -22.44 -9.25 1.60
CA PHE A 63 -21.84 -9.49 2.91
C PHE A 63 -22.71 -8.87 4.00
N SER A 64 -22.81 -9.55 5.16
CA SER A 64 -23.42 -9.00 6.36
C SER A 64 -22.57 -9.36 7.57
N LEU A 65 -22.34 -8.40 8.46
CA LEU A 65 -21.63 -8.62 9.73
C LEU A 65 -22.23 -9.74 10.58
N SER A 66 -23.55 -9.91 10.55
CA SER A 66 -24.26 -10.96 11.32
C SER A 66 -23.86 -12.38 10.91
N GLN A 67 -23.36 -12.54 9.70
CA GLN A 67 -22.92 -13.82 9.14
C GLN A 67 -21.43 -14.11 9.41
N LEU A 68 -20.69 -13.11 9.90
CA LEU A 68 -19.31 -13.29 10.28
C LEU A 68 -19.20 -13.64 11.78
N GLU A 69 -18.41 -14.65 12.07
CA GLU A 69 -17.94 -14.98 13.40
C GLU A 69 -16.58 -14.34 13.59
N ARG A 70 -16.44 -13.42 14.55
CA ARG A 70 -15.19 -12.77 14.89
C ARG A 70 -14.40 -13.72 15.77
N ILE A 71 -13.14 -14.03 15.40
CA ILE A 71 -12.36 -15.10 16.04
C ILE A 71 -11.33 -14.50 16.99
N ILE A 72 -10.38 -13.69 16.46
CA ILE A 72 -9.27 -13.16 17.22
C ILE A 72 -8.76 -11.87 16.58
N THR A 73 -8.18 -10.98 17.38
CA THR A 73 -7.48 -9.79 16.89
C THR A 73 -6.12 -10.18 16.31
N ILE A 74 -5.88 -9.81 15.05
CA ILE A 74 -4.63 -10.06 14.30
C ILE A 74 -3.84 -8.78 14.04
N GLY A 75 -4.35 -7.62 14.44
CA GLY A 75 -3.65 -6.33 14.31
C GLY A 75 -4.33 -5.23 15.11
N LYS A 76 -3.55 -4.30 15.66
CA LYS A 76 -4.05 -3.09 16.33
C LYS A 76 -3.52 -1.85 15.65
N GLY A 77 -4.39 -0.86 15.46
CA GLY A 77 -4.06 0.44 14.90
C GLY A 77 -4.57 1.61 15.74
N THR A 78 -4.26 2.82 15.33
CA THR A 78 -4.62 4.04 16.06
C THR A 78 -6.14 4.22 16.22
N PHE A 79 -6.92 3.85 15.20
CA PHE A 79 -8.37 4.07 15.17
C PHE A 79 -9.18 2.81 15.50
N GLY A 80 -8.51 1.66 15.62
CA GLY A 80 -9.21 0.40 15.82
C GLY A 80 -8.29 -0.81 15.73
N ARG A 81 -8.81 -1.91 15.20
CA ARG A 81 -8.12 -3.20 15.12
C ARG A 81 -8.47 -3.93 13.83
N VAL A 82 -7.74 -4.98 13.55
CA VAL A 82 -8.07 -5.96 12.52
C VAL A 82 -8.28 -7.30 13.19
N GLU A 83 -9.37 -7.95 12.86
CA GLU A 83 -9.76 -9.24 13.40
C GLU A 83 -9.80 -10.28 12.30
N LEU A 84 -9.43 -11.51 12.63
CA LEU A 84 -9.80 -12.65 11.82
C LEU A 84 -11.27 -12.92 12.02
N ALA A 85 -12.01 -13.01 10.92
CA ALA A 85 -13.42 -13.38 10.91
C ALA A 85 -13.66 -14.58 10.00
N ARG A 86 -14.62 -15.43 10.36
CA ARG A 86 -15.05 -16.59 9.57
C ARG A 86 -16.51 -16.44 9.14
N ASP A 87 -16.77 -16.67 7.88
CA ASP A 87 -18.14 -16.77 7.39
C ASP A 87 -18.79 -18.05 7.93
N LYS A 88 -19.92 -17.91 8.63
CA LYS A 88 -20.65 -19.02 9.28
C LYS A 88 -21.24 -20.02 8.28
N ILE A 89 -21.45 -19.60 7.05
CA ILE A 89 -22.08 -20.42 6.00
C ILE A 89 -21.02 -21.16 5.19
N THR A 90 -20.04 -20.41 4.67
CA THR A 90 -19.03 -20.95 3.76
C THR A 90 -17.78 -21.47 4.46
N GLY A 91 -17.54 -21.06 5.71
CA GLY A 91 -16.32 -21.33 6.45
C GLY A 91 -15.11 -20.52 5.98
N ALA A 92 -15.27 -19.63 5.01
CA ALA A 92 -14.19 -18.79 4.48
C ALA A 92 -13.74 -17.75 5.52
N HIS A 93 -12.43 -17.47 5.51
CA HIS A 93 -11.81 -16.53 6.44
C HIS A 93 -11.57 -15.16 5.78
N TYR A 94 -11.77 -14.09 6.56
CA TYR A 94 -11.64 -12.69 6.16
C TYR A 94 -10.88 -11.91 7.21
N ALA A 95 -10.21 -10.84 6.78
CA ALA A 95 -9.69 -9.81 7.67
C ALA A 95 -10.76 -8.72 7.82
N LEU A 96 -11.21 -8.50 9.05
CA LEU A 96 -12.21 -7.50 9.39
C LEU A 96 -11.53 -6.29 10.05
N LYS A 97 -11.30 -5.21 9.28
CA LYS A 97 -10.79 -3.95 9.81
C LYS A 97 -11.93 -3.21 10.50
N VAL A 98 -11.80 -3.01 11.80
CA VAL A 98 -12.80 -2.39 12.70
C VAL A 98 -12.28 -1.04 13.13
N LEU A 99 -12.95 0.04 12.78
CA LEU A 99 -12.57 1.42 13.13
C LEU A 99 -13.62 2.03 14.05
N ASN A 100 -13.20 2.61 15.19
CA ASN A 100 -14.12 3.32 16.07
C ASN A 100 -14.40 4.72 15.52
N ILE A 101 -15.68 5.01 15.23
CA ILE A 101 -16.13 6.28 14.62
C ILE A 101 -15.66 7.48 15.42
N ARG A 102 -15.82 7.47 16.75
CA ARG A 102 -15.44 8.59 17.61
C ARG A 102 -13.94 8.87 17.54
N ARG A 103 -13.08 7.83 17.58
CA ARG A 103 -11.62 7.99 17.43
C ARG A 103 -11.24 8.59 16.07
N VAL A 104 -11.89 8.14 14.99
CA VAL A 104 -11.66 8.66 13.64
C VAL A 104 -12.00 10.16 13.57
N VAL A 105 -13.12 10.57 14.14
CA VAL A 105 -13.57 11.97 14.17
C VAL A 105 -12.65 12.83 15.04
N ASP A 106 -12.35 12.39 16.26
CA ASP A 106 -11.48 13.13 17.20
C ASP A 106 -10.10 13.39 16.62
N MET A 107 -9.57 12.45 15.82
CA MET A 107 -8.27 12.57 15.14
C MET A 107 -8.37 13.23 13.75
N ARG A 108 -9.55 13.74 13.36
CA ARG A 108 -9.80 14.42 12.07
C ARG A 108 -9.45 13.57 10.85
N GLN A 109 -9.69 12.24 10.91
CA GLN A 109 -9.32 11.29 9.85
C GLN A 109 -10.50 10.83 8.99
N THR A 110 -11.67 11.44 9.14
CA THR A 110 -12.90 11.08 8.41
C THR A 110 -12.66 10.96 6.91
N GLN A 111 -12.04 11.99 6.30
CA GLN A 111 -11.77 11.99 4.86
C GLN A 111 -10.79 10.92 4.43
N HIS A 112 -9.77 10.62 5.25
CA HIS A 112 -8.80 9.56 4.95
C HIS A 112 -9.46 8.18 4.95
N VAL A 113 -10.33 7.90 5.91
CA VAL A 113 -11.06 6.62 6.01
C VAL A 113 -12.02 6.44 4.83
N HIS A 114 -12.78 7.48 4.45
CA HIS A 114 -13.61 7.44 3.24
C HIS A 114 -12.80 7.21 1.98
N ASN A 115 -11.66 7.87 1.86
CA ASN A 115 -10.79 7.74 0.71
C ASN A 115 -10.15 6.34 0.63
N GLU A 116 -9.71 5.76 1.75
CA GLU A 116 -9.20 4.39 1.80
C GLU A 116 -10.24 3.39 1.29
N LYS A 117 -11.47 3.46 1.84
CA LYS A 117 -12.58 2.62 1.37
C LYS A 117 -12.81 2.77 -0.14
N ARG A 118 -12.93 4.02 -0.61
CA ARG A 118 -13.19 4.31 -2.02
C ARG A 118 -12.11 3.76 -2.94
N VAL A 119 -10.84 3.92 -2.56
CA VAL A 119 -9.69 3.40 -3.31
C VAL A 119 -9.73 1.87 -3.33
N LEU A 120 -9.85 1.22 -2.18
CA LEU A 120 -9.81 -0.25 -2.10
C LEU A 120 -10.95 -0.92 -2.86
N LEU A 121 -12.16 -0.33 -2.89
CA LEU A 121 -13.31 -0.91 -3.60
C LEU A 121 -13.11 -0.96 -5.13
N GLN A 122 -12.28 -0.08 -5.70
CA GLN A 122 -12.02 -0.07 -7.14
C GLN A 122 -10.80 -0.89 -7.56
N LEU A 123 -9.96 -1.31 -6.59
CA LEU A 123 -8.73 -2.03 -6.90
C LEU A 123 -8.99 -3.54 -7.07
N LYS A 124 -8.52 -4.08 -8.19
CA LYS A 124 -8.59 -5.52 -8.52
C LYS A 124 -7.26 -5.94 -9.13
N HIS A 125 -6.34 -6.47 -8.30
CA HIS A 125 -5.00 -6.85 -8.77
C HIS A 125 -4.45 -8.01 -7.93
N PRO A 126 -3.72 -8.99 -8.50
CA PRO A 126 -3.22 -10.16 -7.77
C PRO A 126 -2.32 -9.79 -6.59
N PHE A 127 -1.57 -8.68 -6.66
CA PHE A 127 -0.64 -8.23 -5.63
C PHE A 127 -1.20 -7.12 -4.73
N ILE A 128 -2.51 -6.92 -4.69
CA ILE A 128 -3.18 -5.96 -3.80
C ILE A 128 -4.25 -6.69 -3.00
N VAL A 129 -4.34 -6.40 -1.70
CA VAL A 129 -5.37 -6.94 -0.82
C VAL A 129 -6.75 -6.53 -1.33
N LYS A 130 -7.63 -7.51 -1.54
CA LYS A 130 -8.99 -7.26 -2.02
C LYS A 130 -9.89 -6.80 -0.86
N MET A 131 -10.68 -5.77 -1.09
CA MET A 131 -11.81 -5.41 -0.25
C MET A 131 -13.10 -5.97 -0.85
N TYR A 132 -13.90 -6.63 -0.03
CA TYR A 132 -15.15 -7.27 -0.47
C TYR A 132 -16.37 -6.40 -0.20
N ALA A 133 -16.43 -5.79 0.98
CA ALA A 133 -17.54 -4.96 1.41
C ALA A 133 -17.16 -4.02 2.55
N SER A 134 -18.05 -3.06 2.82
CA SER A 134 -18.01 -2.24 4.02
C SER A 134 -19.36 -2.26 4.72
N GLU A 135 -19.34 -2.19 6.04
CA GLU A 135 -20.51 -2.18 6.90
C GLU A 135 -20.29 -1.19 8.04
N LYS A 136 -21.34 -0.79 8.75
CA LYS A 136 -21.24 0.03 9.97
C LYS A 136 -22.29 -0.39 11.00
N ASP A 137 -21.98 -0.11 12.26
CA ASP A 137 -22.95 -0.11 13.34
C ASP A 137 -23.05 1.29 14.00
N SER A 138 -23.59 1.36 15.21
CA SER A 138 -23.73 2.63 15.93
C SER A 138 -22.42 3.28 16.34
N ASN A 139 -21.31 2.54 16.41
CA ASN A 139 -20.03 3.01 16.95
C ASN A 139 -18.82 2.71 16.07
N HIS A 140 -18.94 1.78 15.11
CA HIS A 140 -17.83 1.29 14.31
C HIS A 140 -18.12 1.27 12.82
N LEU A 141 -17.04 1.45 12.06
CA LEU A 141 -16.99 1.17 10.63
C LEU A 141 -16.23 -0.13 10.42
N TYR A 142 -16.66 -0.90 9.46
CA TYR A 142 -16.10 -2.19 9.12
C TYR A 142 -15.70 -2.25 7.65
N MET A 143 -14.50 -2.77 7.37
CA MET A 143 -14.05 -3.15 6.03
C MET A 143 -13.79 -4.65 6.03
N ILE A 144 -14.47 -5.39 5.17
CA ILE A 144 -14.31 -6.83 5.01
C ILE A 144 -13.31 -7.04 3.88
N MET A 145 -12.15 -7.59 4.22
CA MET A 145 -11.02 -7.71 3.31
C MET A 145 -10.53 -9.14 3.20
N GLU A 146 -9.72 -9.40 2.18
CA GLU A 146 -8.97 -10.64 2.01
C GLU A 146 -8.11 -10.92 3.25
N PHE A 147 -8.24 -12.12 3.81
CA PHE A 147 -7.31 -12.60 4.83
C PHE A 147 -6.05 -13.14 4.16
N VAL A 148 -4.89 -12.60 4.52
CA VAL A 148 -3.59 -12.92 3.95
C VAL A 148 -2.75 -13.62 5.02
N PRO A 149 -2.77 -14.96 5.11
CA PRO A 149 -2.31 -15.71 6.30
C PRO A 149 -0.80 -15.76 6.49
N GLY A 150 0.01 -15.43 5.48
CA GLY A 150 1.47 -15.49 5.58
C GLY A 150 2.09 -14.39 6.44
N GLY A 151 1.31 -13.39 6.89
CA GLY A 151 1.82 -12.29 7.71
C GLY A 151 2.68 -11.31 6.92
N GLU A 152 3.41 -10.46 7.63
CA GLU A 152 4.21 -9.37 7.05
C GLU A 152 5.51 -9.88 6.42
N MET A 153 5.84 -9.40 5.22
CA MET A 153 7.15 -9.65 4.60
C MET A 153 8.32 -9.17 5.49
N PHE A 154 8.06 -8.15 6.32
CA PHE A 154 9.03 -7.61 7.25
C PHE A 154 9.52 -8.63 8.29
N SER A 155 8.66 -9.51 8.77
CA SER A 155 9.03 -10.58 9.69
C SER A 155 10.03 -11.55 9.07
N TYR A 156 9.81 -11.93 7.79
CA TYR A 156 10.73 -12.78 7.04
C TYR A 156 12.06 -12.07 6.75
N LEU A 157 12.02 -10.79 6.40
CA LEU A 157 13.23 -9.99 6.19
C LEU A 157 14.07 -9.88 7.47
N ARG A 158 13.45 -9.65 8.61
CA ARG A 158 14.13 -9.60 9.92
C ARG A 158 14.76 -10.95 10.27
N ALA A 159 14.02 -12.04 10.12
CA ALA A 159 14.50 -13.39 10.38
C ALA A 159 15.70 -13.75 9.52
N SER A 160 15.67 -13.41 8.23
CA SER A 160 16.74 -13.66 7.26
C SER A 160 17.87 -12.64 7.32
N ARG A 161 17.71 -11.53 8.05
CA ARG A 161 18.57 -10.34 8.09
C ARG A 161 18.68 -9.57 6.77
N SER A 162 18.65 -10.24 5.64
CA SER A 162 18.57 -9.67 4.29
C SER A 162 18.14 -10.73 3.30
N PHE A 163 17.56 -10.31 2.19
CA PHE A 163 17.20 -11.19 1.09
C PHE A 163 18.32 -11.31 0.07
N SER A 164 18.40 -12.44 -0.60
CA SER A 164 19.29 -12.61 -1.75
C SER A 164 18.87 -11.67 -2.91
N ASN A 165 19.80 -11.41 -3.83
CA ASN A 165 19.50 -10.59 -5.01
C ASN A 165 18.34 -11.14 -5.86
N SER A 166 18.17 -12.47 -5.93
CA SER A 166 17.05 -13.10 -6.64
C SER A 166 15.72 -12.93 -5.91
N MET A 167 15.69 -13.09 -4.59
CA MET A 167 14.49 -12.87 -3.77
C MET A 167 14.04 -11.41 -3.81
N ALA A 168 14.99 -10.47 -3.64
CA ALA A 168 14.67 -9.04 -3.71
C ALA A 168 14.12 -8.65 -5.08
N ARG A 169 14.68 -9.22 -6.18
CA ARG A 169 14.19 -8.98 -7.53
C ARG A 169 12.79 -9.58 -7.76
N PHE A 170 12.53 -10.79 -7.24
CA PHE A 170 11.21 -11.42 -7.32
C PHE A 170 10.13 -10.52 -6.70
N TYR A 171 10.29 -10.15 -5.43
CA TYR A 171 9.30 -9.30 -4.75
C TYR A 171 9.22 -7.89 -5.36
N ALA A 172 10.34 -7.32 -5.77
CA ALA A 172 10.33 -6.03 -6.45
C ALA A 172 9.56 -6.08 -7.78
N SER A 173 9.61 -7.18 -8.53
CA SER A 173 8.84 -7.32 -9.78
C SER A 173 7.34 -7.35 -9.53
N GLU A 174 6.88 -8.04 -8.51
CA GLU A 174 5.46 -8.06 -8.10
C GLU A 174 4.99 -6.66 -7.66
N ILE A 175 5.82 -5.93 -6.89
CA ILE A 175 5.53 -4.55 -6.47
C ILE A 175 5.46 -3.61 -7.69
N VAL A 176 6.35 -3.75 -8.66
CA VAL A 176 6.32 -2.96 -9.90
C VAL A 176 5.00 -3.17 -10.65
N CYS A 177 4.50 -4.42 -10.76
CA CYS A 177 3.20 -4.71 -11.37
C CYS A 177 2.05 -4.02 -10.61
N ALA A 178 2.07 -4.07 -9.27
CA ALA A 178 1.06 -3.42 -8.45
C ALA A 178 1.10 -1.88 -8.59
N LEU A 179 2.29 -1.27 -8.54
CA LEU A 179 2.47 0.18 -8.74
C LEU A 179 2.05 0.61 -10.14
N GLU A 180 2.39 -0.15 -11.18
CA GLU A 180 1.94 0.12 -12.55
C GLU A 180 0.40 0.20 -12.61
N TYR A 181 -0.28 -0.76 -12.01
CA TYR A 181 -1.73 -0.82 -12.00
C TYR A 181 -2.35 0.38 -11.26
N ILE A 182 -1.95 0.68 -10.04
CA ILE A 182 -2.53 1.81 -9.29
C ILE A 182 -2.20 3.16 -9.93
N HIS A 183 -0.99 3.31 -10.50
CA HIS A 183 -0.59 4.51 -11.22
C HIS A 183 -1.37 4.71 -12.53
N SER A 184 -1.79 3.62 -13.20
CA SER A 184 -2.65 3.69 -14.38
C SER A 184 -4.05 4.25 -14.06
N LEU A 185 -4.53 4.01 -12.82
CA LEU A 185 -5.77 4.56 -12.28
C LEU A 185 -5.63 5.99 -11.71
N GLY A 186 -4.44 6.60 -11.84
CA GLY A 186 -4.17 7.92 -11.27
C GLY A 186 -4.02 7.92 -9.74
N ILE A 187 -3.84 6.76 -9.12
CA ILE A 187 -3.69 6.61 -7.67
C ILE A 187 -2.21 6.58 -7.32
N VAL A 188 -1.84 7.25 -6.22
CA VAL A 188 -0.51 7.20 -5.59
C VAL A 188 -0.64 6.55 -4.23
N TYR A 189 0.20 5.56 -3.95
CA TYR A 189 0.11 4.73 -2.74
C TYR A 189 0.65 5.44 -1.49
N ARG A 190 1.86 6.03 -1.55
CA ARG A 190 2.51 6.89 -0.56
C ARG A 190 2.95 6.25 0.76
N ASP A 191 2.78 4.94 0.94
CA ASP A 191 3.24 4.22 2.15
C ASP A 191 3.84 2.85 1.83
N LEU A 192 4.64 2.78 0.74
CA LEU A 192 5.35 1.56 0.40
C LEU A 192 6.47 1.30 1.41
N LYS A 193 6.36 0.19 2.14
CA LYS A 193 7.32 -0.30 3.14
C LYS A 193 7.10 -1.80 3.40
N PRO A 194 8.06 -2.54 3.97
CA PRO A 194 7.92 -3.98 4.18
C PRO A 194 6.76 -4.39 5.08
N GLU A 195 6.36 -3.52 6.03
CA GLU A 195 5.23 -3.77 6.94
C GLU A 195 3.87 -3.76 6.23
N ASN A 196 3.76 -3.04 5.11
CA ASN A 196 2.54 -2.98 4.30
C ASN A 196 2.51 -4.03 3.18
N LEU A 197 3.47 -4.94 3.15
CA LEU A 197 3.56 -6.04 2.21
C LEU A 197 3.32 -7.35 2.97
N MET A 198 2.17 -7.98 2.72
CA MET A 198 1.82 -9.28 3.29
C MET A 198 2.22 -10.39 2.33
N LEU A 199 2.39 -11.62 2.82
CA LEU A 199 2.57 -12.80 1.97
C LEU A 199 1.28 -13.62 1.90
N SER A 200 0.85 -13.95 0.70
CA SER A 200 -0.25 -14.90 0.48
C SER A 200 0.15 -16.30 0.98
N LYS A 201 -0.79 -17.21 1.04
CA LYS A 201 -0.51 -18.61 1.40
C LYS A 201 0.47 -19.30 0.44
N GLU A 202 0.53 -18.83 -0.81
CA GLU A 202 1.49 -19.31 -1.81
C GLU A 202 2.85 -18.61 -1.71
N GLY A 203 2.95 -17.46 -1.04
CA GLY A 203 4.17 -16.68 -0.86
C GLY A 203 4.31 -15.47 -1.79
N HIS A 204 3.28 -15.16 -2.58
CA HIS A 204 3.22 -13.91 -3.36
C HIS A 204 2.88 -12.72 -2.47
N ILE A 205 3.32 -11.50 -2.84
CA ILE A 205 2.98 -10.32 -2.07
C ILE A 205 1.50 -9.93 -2.21
N LYS A 206 1.01 -9.26 -1.17
CA LYS A 206 -0.25 -8.53 -1.16
C LYS A 206 0.01 -7.16 -0.52
N MET A 207 -0.04 -6.09 -1.32
CA MET A 207 0.02 -4.72 -0.80
C MET A 207 -1.24 -4.44 0.02
N ALA A 208 -1.06 -4.03 1.26
CA ALA A 208 -2.11 -3.71 2.21
C ALA A 208 -2.00 -2.24 2.66
N ASP A 209 -2.94 -1.79 3.47
CA ASP A 209 -3.01 -0.44 4.06
C ASP A 209 -2.92 0.69 3.03
N PHE A 210 -4.09 1.04 2.47
CA PHE A 210 -4.27 2.15 1.53
C PHE A 210 -4.70 3.45 2.22
N GLY A 211 -4.50 3.57 3.55
CA GLY A 211 -4.89 4.74 4.33
C GLY A 211 -4.25 6.05 3.87
N PHE A 212 -3.07 5.98 3.27
CA PHE A 212 -2.41 7.14 2.66
C PHE A 212 -2.55 7.23 1.15
N ALA A 213 -3.18 6.25 0.50
CA ALA A 213 -3.37 6.29 -0.95
C ALA A 213 -4.25 7.48 -1.36
N LYS A 214 -3.96 8.08 -2.50
CA LYS A 214 -4.70 9.23 -3.00
C LYS A 214 -4.81 9.22 -4.51
N GLU A 215 -6.03 9.44 -5.00
CA GLU A 215 -6.26 9.72 -6.40
C GLU A 215 -5.84 11.16 -6.70
N LEU A 216 -4.94 11.35 -7.65
CA LEU A 216 -4.36 12.64 -7.99
C LEU A 216 -4.67 13.01 -9.44
N ARG A 217 -5.14 14.24 -9.62
CA ARG A 217 -5.20 14.86 -10.97
C ARG A 217 -3.84 15.44 -11.37
N ASP A 218 -3.07 15.97 -10.42
CA ASP A 218 -1.73 16.54 -10.63
C ASP A 218 -0.81 16.25 -9.43
N ARG A 219 -0.92 16.97 -8.33
CA ARG A 219 -0.01 16.90 -7.16
C ARG A 219 -0.75 16.98 -5.82
N THR A 220 -0.08 16.50 -4.78
CA THR A 220 -0.52 16.67 -3.39
C THR A 220 0.63 17.21 -2.55
N TYR A 221 0.30 17.91 -1.45
CA TYR A 221 1.26 18.56 -0.56
C TYR A 221 1.29 17.94 0.85
N THR A 222 0.39 16.99 1.12
CA THR A 222 0.28 16.35 2.43
C THR A 222 1.48 15.45 2.69
N ILE A 223 2.27 15.75 3.72
CA ILE A 223 3.35 14.86 4.18
C ILE A 223 2.71 13.71 4.93
N CYS A 224 2.93 12.49 4.46
CA CYS A 224 2.47 11.25 5.07
C CYS A 224 3.42 10.12 4.70
N GLY A 225 3.37 9.03 5.46
CA GLY A 225 4.23 7.86 5.28
C GLY A 225 5.31 7.75 6.37
N THR A 226 6.10 6.68 6.27
CA THR A 226 7.16 6.36 7.21
C THR A 226 8.42 7.18 6.93
N PRO A 227 9.05 7.83 7.93
CA PRO A 227 10.17 8.76 7.73
C PRO A 227 11.30 8.26 6.82
N ASP A 228 11.72 6.99 6.99
CA ASP A 228 12.83 6.39 6.24
C ASP A 228 12.53 6.24 4.73
N TYR A 229 11.26 6.27 4.33
CA TYR A 229 10.76 6.05 2.98
C TYR A 229 10.34 7.33 2.25
N LEU A 230 10.35 8.49 2.95
CA LEU A 230 9.90 9.74 2.37
C LEU A 230 10.83 10.22 1.26
N ALA A 231 10.24 10.63 0.14
CA ALA A 231 10.96 11.26 -0.94
C ALA A 231 11.34 12.72 -0.60
N PRO A 232 12.47 13.25 -1.13
CA PRO A 232 12.92 14.60 -0.82
C PRO A 232 11.90 15.69 -1.18
N GLU A 233 11.14 15.52 -2.27
CA GLU A 233 10.08 16.46 -2.66
C GLU A 233 8.89 16.47 -1.69
N SER A 234 8.65 15.38 -0.97
CA SER A 234 7.64 15.34 0.10
C SER A 234 8.10 16.17 1.29
N LEU A 235 9.38 16.08 1.67
CA LEU A 235 9.98 16.86 2.75
C LEU A 235 10.05 18.35 2.42
N ALA A 236 10.38 18.69 1.17
CA ALA A 236 10.48 20.07 0.68
C ALA A 236 9.11 20.74 0.48
N ARG A 237 7.99 20.01 0.63
CA ARG A 237 6.61 20.50 0.38
C ARG A 237 6.42 21.15 -1.00
N THR A 238 7.17 20.73 -2.03
CA THR A 238 7.08 21.26 -3.39
C THR A 238 5.95 20.62 -4.22
N GLY A 239 5.13 19.80 -3.55
CA GLY A 239 4.11 18.97 -4.18
C GLY A 239 4.70 17.71 -4.80
N HIS A 240 4.03 16.58 -4.58
CA HIS A 240 4.48 15.26 -5.04
C HIS A 240 3.37 14.50 -5.75
N ASN A 241 3.76 13.50 -6.54
CA ASN A 241 2.90 12.63 -7.32
C ASN A 241 3.42 11.19 -7.26
N LYS A 242 3.07 10.35 -8.22
CA LYS A 242 3.48 8.93 -8.30
C LYS A 242 5.00 8.68 -8.19
N GLY A 243 5.83 9.71 -8.40
CA GLY A 243 7.28 9.60 -8.25
C GLY A 243 7.73 9.22 -6.84
N VAL A 244 6.94 9.51 -5.80
CA VAL A 244 7.29 9.13 -4.42
C VAL A 244 7.23 7.61 -4.20
N ASP A 245 6.38 6.88 -4.92
CA ASP A 245 6.31 5.43 -4.84
C ASP A 245 7.53 4.78 -5.48
N TRP A 246 8.07 5.36 -6.57
CA TRP A 246 9.32 4.91 -7.18
C TRP A 246 10.53 5.15 -6.27
N TRP A 247 10.59 6.29 -5.58
CA TRP A 247 11.58 6.53 -4.54
C TRP A 247 11.49 5.47 -3.44
N ALA A 248 10.30 5.25 -2.90
CA ALA A 248 10.06 4.26 -1.84
C ALA A 248 10.44 2.83 -2.30
N LEU A 249 10.19 2.47 -3.56
CA LEU A 249 10.68 1.20 -4.14
C LEU A 249 12.22 1.11 -4.11
N GLY A 250 12.92 2.22 -4.38
CA GLY A 250 14.37 2.27 -4.29
C GLY A 250 14.89 2.02 -2.86
N ILE A 251 14.23 2.64 -1.85
CA ILE A 251 14.50 2.38 -0.43
C ILE A 251 14.27 0.90 -0.10
N LEU A 252 13.14 0.35 -0.53
CA LEU A 252 12.73 -1.02 -0.23
C LEU A 252 13.67 -2.06 -0.85
N ILE A 253 14.07 -1.89 -2.13
CA ILE A 253 15.05 -2.79 -2.76
C ILE A 253 16.37 -2.78 -2.00
N TYR A 254 16.84 -1.58 -1.61
CA TYR A 254 18.05 -1.47 -0.80
C TYR A 254 17.88 -2.18 0.53
N GLU A 255 16.77 -1.97 1.23
CA GLU A 255 16.51 -2.58 2.54
C GLU A 255 16.37 -4.10 2.45
N MET A 256 15.66 -4.62 1.47
CA MET A 256 15.60 -6.07 1.24
C MET A 256 17.00 -6.70 1.11
N MET A 257 17.93 -6.04 0.39
CA MET A 257 19.27 -6.58 0.13
C MET A 257 20.28 -6.34 1.26
N VAL A 258 20.06 -5.34 2.14
CA VAL A 258 21.01 -4.93 3.20
C VAL A 258 20.47 -5.20 4.59
N GLY A 259 19.15 -5.37 4.74
CA GLY A 259 18.45 -5.55 6.01
C GLY A 259 18.17 -4.26 6.77
N LYS A 260 18.39 -3.10 6.16
CA LYS A 260 18.15 -1.77 6.75
C LYS A 260 18.07 -0.69 5.66
N PRO A 261 17.29 0.39 5.87
CA PRO A 261 17.15 1.45 4.89
C PRO A 261 18.47 2.20 4.64
N PRO A 262 18.65 2.85 3.45
CA PRO A 262 19.89 3.54 3.07
C PRO A 262 20.12 4.83 3.84
N PHE A 263 19.07 5.57 4.19
CA PHE A 263 19.12 6.82 4.93
C PHE A 263 18.75 6.53 6.39
N ARG A 264 19.58 6.95 7.32
CA ARG A 264 19.44 6.59 8.74
C ARG A 264 19.92 7.71 9.63
N GLY A 265 19.27 7.85 10.80
CA GLY A 265 19.62 8.76 11.86
C GLY A 265 19.15 8.20 13.21
N LYS A 266 19.55 8.84 14.31
CA LYS A 266 19.04 8.55 15.66
C LYS A 266 17.70 9.25 15.91
N THR A 267 17.44 10.31 15.17
CA THR A 267 16.22 11.09 15.22
C THR A 267 15.62 11.22 13.82
N THR A 268 14.32 11.53 13.74
CA THR A 268 13.63 11.80 12.48
C THR A 268 14.29 12.95 11.69
N SER A 269 14.77 13.99 12.38
CA SER A 269 15.49 15.10 11.73
C SER A 269 16.77 14.62 11.05
N GLU A 270 17.58 13.80 11.72
CA GLU A 270 18.80 13.24 11.12
C GLU A 270 18.52 12.36 9.89
N ILE A 271 17.39 11.63 9.89
CA ILE A 271 16.94 10.86 8.73
C ILE A 271 16.61 11.81 7.57
N TYR A 272 15.86 12.88 7.84
CA TYR A 272 15.50 13.88 6.83
C TYR A 272 16.74 14.58 6.25
N ASP A 273 17.70 14.95 7.10
CA ASP A 273 18.98 15.53 6.68
C ASP A 273 19.74 14.55 5.77
N ALA A 274 19.77 13.26 6.13
CA ALA A 274 20.43 12.23 5.33
C ALA A 274 19.77 12.02 3.95
N ILE A 275 18.42 12.16 3.87
CA ILE A 275 17.66 12.11 2.61
C ILE A 275 17.97 13.33 1.75
N ILE A 276 17.90 14.54 2.33
CA ILE A 276 18.12 15.82 1.61
C ILE A 276 19.56 15.92 1.12
N GLU A 277 20.53 15.55 1.95
CA GLU A 277 21.97 15.52 1.56
C GLU A 277 22.31 14.33 0.67
N HIS A 278 21.34 13.46 0.38
CA HIS A 278 21.52 12.27 -0.46
C HIS A 278 22.72 11.40 -0.04
N LYS A 279 22.86 11.11 1.26
CA LYS A 279 23.96 10.32 1.83
C LYS A 279 23.87 8.82 1.50
N LEU A 280 23.74 8.48 0.22
CA LEU A 280 23.54 7.11 -0.26
C LEU A 280 24.88 6.35 -0.32
N LYS A 281 25.02 5.29 0.47
CA LYS A 281 26.20 4.42 0.51
C LYS A 281 25.80 2.97 0.27
N PHE A 282 26.64 2.23 -0.45
CA PHE A 282 26.40 0.80 -0.74
C PHE A 282 27.50 -0.06 -0.14
N PRO A 283 27.17 -1.25 0.42
CA PRO A 283 28.15 -2.27 0.76
C PRO A 283 28.95 -2.70 -0.49
N ARG A 284 30.21 -3.15 -0.30
CA ARG A 284 31.04 -3.63 -1.41
C ARG A 284 30.44 -4.83 -2.14
N SER A 285 29.69 -5.67 -1.43
CA SER A 285 29.02 -6.88 -1.94
C SER A 285 27.71 -6.61 -2.65
N PHE A 286 27.23 -5.35 -2.73
CA PHE A 286 25.95 -5.03 -3.34
C PHE A 286 25.99 -5.32 -4.85
N ASN A 287 24.97 -6.01 -5.37
CA ASN A 287 24.89 -6.35 -6.81
C ASN A 287 24.95 -5.09 -7.69
N LEU A 288 25.78 -5.10 -8.73
CA LEU A 288 26.03 -3.91 -9.56
C LEU A 288 24.79 -3.44 -10.33
N ALA A 289 23.99 -4.36 -10.88
CA ALA A 289 22.77 -3.99 -11.60
C ALA A 289 21.68 -3.46 -10.64
N ALA A 290 21.53 -4.07 -9.45
CA ALA A 290 20.67 -3.56 -8.41
C ALA A 290 21.09 -2.17 -7.92
N LYS A 291 22.40 -1.95 -7.76
CA LYS A 291 22.95 -0.64 -7.38
C LYS A 291 22.62 0.45 -8.39
N ASP A 292 22.70 0.13 -9.67
CA ASP A 292 22.35 1.07 -10.74
C ASP A 292 20.86 1.43 -10.70
N LEU A 293 19.98 0.42 -10.58
CA LEU A 293 18.55 0.66 -10.44
C LEU A 293 18.19 1.49 -9.20
N VAL A 294 18.73 1.10 -8.02
CA VAL A 294 18.48 1.83 -6.76
C VAL A 294 18.93 3.29 -6.87
N LYS A 295 20.07 3.58 -7.49
CA LYS A 295 20.52 4.96 -7.75
C LYS A 295 19.54 5.74 -8.62
N LYS A 296 19.01 5.11 -9.68
CA LYS A 296 18.06 5.75 -10.60
C LYS A 296 16.67 5.95 -9.97
N LEU A 297 16.25 5.05 -9.04
CA LEU A 297 15.04 5.22 -8.25
C LEU A 297 15.20 6.28 -7.16
N LEU A 298 16.37 6.37 -6.53
CA LEU A 298 16.71 7.37 -5.51
C LEU A 298 17.33 8.64 -6.12
N GLU A 299 16.96 8.98 -7.35
CA GLU A 299 17.31 10.25 -7.96
C GLU A 299 16.50 11.39 -7.33
N VAL A 300 17.21 12.44 -6.86
CA VAL A 300 16.60 13.59 -6.18
C VAL A 300 15.75 14.40 -7.17
N ASP A 301 16.29 14.65 -8.36
CA ASP A 301 15.52 15.27 -9.43
C ASP A 301 14.49 14.28 -9.99
N ARG A 302 13.24 14.45 -9.56
CA ARG A 302 12.13 13.60 -9.99
C ARG A 302 11.95 13.55 -11.51
N THR A 303 12.43 14.54 -12.28
CA THR A 303 12.32 14.53 -13.75
C THR A 303 13.31 13.56 -14.39
N GLN A 304 14.37 13.22 -13.67
CA GLN A 304 15.40 12.24 -14.07
C GLN A 304 15.20 10.89 -13.38
N ARG A 305 14.31 10.81 -12.37
CA ARG A 305 14.01 9.57 -11.64
C ARG A 305 13.38 8.55 -12.57
N ILE A 306 13.94 7.32 -12.61
CA ILE A 306 13.36 6.22 -13.39
C ILE A 306 11.92 5.93 -12.91
N GLY A 307 11.00 5.67 -13.85
CA GLY A 307 9.57 5.55 -13.56
C GLY A 307 8.80 6.88 -13.63
N CYS A 308 9.50 8.04 -13.63
CA CYS A 308 8.91 9.36 -13.80
C CYS A 308 9.15 9.96 -15.18
N MET A 309 10.03 9.37 -15.97
CA MET A 309 10.35 9.81 -17.33
C MET A 309 9.27 9.44 -18.34
N LYS A 310 9.51 9.70 -19.63
CA LYS A 310 8.53 9.59 -20.71
C LYS A 310 7.84 8.23 -20.82
N ASN A 311 8.58 7.14 -20.64
CA ASN A 311 8.02 5.78 -20.76
C ASN A 311 7.44 5.27 -19.41
N GLY A 312 7.57 6.05 -18.33
CA GLY A 312 6.98 5.71 -17.02
C GLY A 312 7.49 4.37 -16.47
N THR A 313 6.58 3.48 -16.11
CA THR A 313 6.92 2.17 -15.54
C THR A 313 7.75 1.31 -16.47
N GLN A 314 7.61 1.48 -17.80
CA GLN A 314 8.36 0.70 -18.77
C GLN A 314 9.88 0.91 -18.62
N ASP A 315 10.33 2.14 -18.31
CA ASP A 315 11.75 2.40 -18.04
C ASP A 315 12.29 1.57 -16.86
N VAL A 316 11.44 1.33 -15.84
CA VAL A 316 11.78 0.47 -14.69
C VAL A 316 11.83 -1.00 -15.11
N LYS A 317 10.84 -1.46 -15.86
CA LYS A 317 10.74 -2.84 -16.35
C LYS A 317 11.89 -3.22 -17.28
N ASP A 318 12.35 -2.31 -18.13
CA ASP A 318 13.44 -2.51 -19.09
C ASP A 318 14.82 -2.41 -18.45
N HIS A 319 14.89 -2.06 -17.16
CA HIS A 319 16.17 -1.94 -16.50
C HIS A 319 16.87 -3.30 -16.38
N LYS A 320 18.21 -3.32 -16.64
CA LYS A 320 19.05 -4.53 -16.65
C LYS A 320 18.90 -5.44 -15.42
N TRP A 321 18.53 -4.90 -14.26
CA TRP A 321 18.32 -5.70 -13.06
C TRP A 321 17.12 -6.64 -13.21
N PHE A 322 16.14 -6.25 -14.00
CA PHE A 322 14.94 -7.04 -14.31
C PHE A 322 15.03 -7.84 -15.63
N GLU A 323 16.19 -7.88 -16.31
CA GLU A 323 16.40 -8.56 -17.59
C GLU A 323 15.88 -10.03 -17.62
N LYS A 324 15.92 -10.71 -16.47
CA LYS A 324 15.47 -12.11 -16.34
C LYS A 324 14.01 -12.26 -15.91
N VAL A 325 13.28 -11.17 -15.75
CA VAL A 325 11.89 -11.18 -15.30
C VAL A 325 10.98 -11.31 -16.51
N ASN A 326 10.15 -12.35 -16.51
CA ASN A 326 9.01 -12.44 -17.41
C ASN A 326 7.81 -11.76 -16.73
N TRP A 327 7.47 -10.58 -17.18
CA TRP A 327 6.41 -9.75 -16.56
C TRP A 327 5.02 -10.36 -16.68
N ASP A 328 4.74 -11.10 -17.78
CA ASP A 328 3.48 -11.81 -17.95
C ASP A 328 3.37 -12.98 -16.97
N ASP A 329 4.43 -13.76 -16.81
CA ASP A 329 4.47 -14.85 -15.82
C ASP A 329 4.39 -14.33 -14.39
N THR A 330 5.01 -13.17 -14.10
CA THR A 330 4.92 -12.50 -12.79
C THR A 330 3.47 -12.08 -12.52
N LEU A 331 2.83 -11.35 -13.43
CA LEU A 331 1.46 -10.86 -13.25
C LEU A 331 0.46 -12.00 -13.06
N HIS A 332 0.67 -13.12 -13.75
CA HIS A 332 -0.22 -14.30 -13.69
C HIS A 332 0.17 -15.31 -12.61
N LEU A 333 1.04 -14.94 -11.65
CA LEU A 333 1.46 -15.81 -10.54
C LEU A 333 2.05 -17.17 -10.98
N ARG A 334 2.72 -17.22 -12.16
CA ARG A 334 3.32 -18.45 -12.70
C ARG A 334 4.77 -18.66 -12.25
N VAL A 335 5.37 -17.65 -11.60
CA VAL A 335 6.72 -17.75 -11.03
C VAL A 335 6.62 -18.22 -9.59
N GLU A 336 7.34 -19.29 -9.26
CA GLU A 336 7.34 -19.85 -7.90
C GLU A 336 7.96 -18.87 -6.88
N PRO A 337 7.23 -18.54 -5.79
CA PRO A 337 7.74 -17.63 -4.76
C PRO A 337 8.91 -18.21 -3.97
N PRO A 338 9.90 -17.38 -3.61
CA PRO A 338 11.07 -17.84 -2.87
C PRO A 338 10.82 -18.12 -1.38
N ILE A 339 9.69 -17.68 -0.85
CA ILE A 339 9.24 -17.93 0.53
C ILE A 339 7.79 -18.42 0.45
N VAL A 340 7.54 -19.60 1.00
CA VAL A 340 6.18 -20.13 1.18
C VAL A 340 5.89 -20.15 2.68
N PRO A 341 4.88 -19.41 3.17
CA PRO A 341 4.51 -19.40 4.57
C PRO A 341 4.09 -20.78 5.07
N THR A 342 4.52 -21.15 6.27
CA THR A 342 4.02 -22.38 6.92
C THR A 342 2.65 -22.11 7.52
N LEU A 343 1.64 -22.86 7.09
CA LEU A 343 0.26 -22.73 7.55
C LEU A 343 -0.29 -24.12 7.91
N TYR A 344 -0.96 -24.23 9.03
CA TYR A 344 -1.55 -25.50 9.51
C TYR A 344 -3.03 -25.64 9.13
N HIS A 345 -3.74 -24.52 8.92
CA HIS A 345 -5.14 -24.50 8.49
C HIS A 345 -5.49 -23.14 7.83
N PRO A 346 -6.63 -23.02 7.12
CA PRO A 346 -6.98 -21.79 6.38
C PRO A 346 -7.12 -20.52 7.21
N GLY A 347 -7.43 -20.62 8.50
CA GLY A 347 -7.53 -19.48 9.43
C GLY A 347 -6.33 -19.39 10.38
N ASP A 348 -5.16 -19.88 9.97
CA ASP A 348 -3.97 -19.85 10.81
C ASP A 348 -3.48 -18.41 11.02
N THR A 349 -3.28 -18.05 12.28
CA THR A 349 -2.77 -16.74 12.72
C THR A 349 -1.35 -16.78 13.28
N GLY A 350 -0.66 -17.91 13.16
CA GLY A 350 0.70 -18.10 13.71
C GLY A 350 1.76 -17.15 13.14
N ASN A 351 1.47 -16.48 12.00
CA ASN A 351 2.34 -15.47 11.40
C ASN A 351 2.00 -14.03 11.85
N PHE A 352 1.11 -13.86 12.83
CA PHE A 352 0.72 -12.57 13.42
C PHE A 352 1.13 -12.51 14.88
N ASP A 353 1.32 -11.30 15.40
CA ASP A 353 1.55 -11.09 16.83
C ASP A 353 0.26 -11.38 17.63
N ASP A 354 0.43 -11.79 18.89
CA ASP A 354 -0.67 -11.93 19.84
C ASP A 354 -1.12 -10.56 20.37
N TYR A 355 -2.43 -10.34 20.42
CA TYR A 355 -3.02 -9.11 20.93
C TYR A 355 -4.04 -9.40 22.02
N GLU A 356 -4.01 -8.59 23.09
CA GLU A 356 -5.11 -8.59 24.07
C GLU A 356 -6.41 -8.12 23.42
N GLU A 357 -7.51 -8.86 23.65
CA GLU A 357 -8.81 -8.50 23.12
C GLU A 357 -9.36 -7.24 23.81
N ASP A 358 -9.86 -6.29 23.00
CA ASP A 358 -10.53 -5.10 23.52
C ASP A 358 -12.00 -5.38 23.80
N THR A 359 -12.31 -5.62 25.07
CA THR A 359 -13.68 -5.86 25.55
C THR A 359 -14.46 -4.58 25.84
N THR A 360 -13.81 -3.40 25.78
CA THR A 360 -14.43 -2.12 26.20
C THR A 360 -15.32 -1.49 25.13
N GLY A 361 -15.24 -1.97 23.87
CA GLY A 361 -15.99 -1.42 22.73
C GLY A 361 -15.57 0.00 22.31
N GLY A 362 -14.64 0.60 23.04
CA GLY A 362 -14.15 1.97 22.80
C GLY A 362 -15.16 3.08 23.13
N PRO A 363 -14.81 4.35 22.85
CA PRO A 363 -15.70 5.46 23.14
C PRO A 363 -16.95 5.47 22.26
N LEU A 364 -18.09 5.83 22.86
CA LEU A 364 -19.37 5.97 22.16
C LEU A 364 -19.36 7.19 21.26
N CYS A 365 -19.96 7.09 20.08
CA CYS A 365 -20.09 8.21 19.16
C CYS A 365 -21.44 8.93 19.27
N SER A 366 -21.41 10.26 18.98
CA SER A 366 -22.61 11.07 18.90
C SER A 366 -23.38 10.81 17.59
N GLN A 367 -24.65 11.28 17.50
CA GLN A 367 -25.40 11.24 16.26
C GLN A 367 -24.68 12.01 15.15
N ARG A 368 -24.13 13.19 15.48
CA ARG A 368 -23.36 14.03 14.55
C ARG A 368 -22.14 13.27 13.97
N ASP A 369 -21.43 12.49 14.79
CA ASP A 369 -20.30 11.70 14.33
C ASP A 369 -20.75 10.59 13.36
N ARG A 370 -21.91 9.94 13.64
CA ARG A 370 -22.51 8.92 12.76
C ARG A 370 -22.94 9.49 11.42
N ASP A 371 -23.46 10.73 11.39
CA ASP A 371 -23.94 11.39 10.18
C ASP A 371 -22.80 11.64 9.18
N LEU A 372 -21.54 11.82 9.65
CA LEU A 372 -20.35 11.91 8.80
C LEU A 372 -20.09 10.63 7.98
N PHE A 373 -20.67 9.51 8.38
CA PHE A 373 -20.55 8.21 7.72
C PHE A 373 -21.90 7.66 7.27
N ALA A 374 -22.89 8.55 6.98
CA ALA A 374 -24.22 8.13 6.55
C ALA A 374 -24.18 7.20 5.33
N GLU A 375 -23.30 7.47 4.38
CA GLU A 375 -23.11 6.74 3.11
C GLU A 375 -21.97 5.71 3.16
N TRP A 376 -21.62 5.25 4.35
CA TRP A 376 -20.57 4.23 4.50
C TRP A 376 -20.90 2.91 3.87
#